data_649363db674a7be53540395485be41b3
#
_entry.id   649363db674a7be53540395485be41b3
#
_cell.length_a   1.000
_cell.length_b   1.000
_cell.length_c   1.000
_cell.angle_alpha   90.00
_cell.angle_beta   90.00
_cell.angle_gamma   90.00
#
_symmetry.space_group_name_H-M   'P 1'
#
loop_
_entity.id
_entity.type
_entity.pdbx_description
1 polymer ?
#
loop_
_entity_poly.entity_id
_entity_poly.type
_entity_poly.pdbx_seq_one_letter_code
_entity_poly.pdbx_strand_id
1 'polypeptide(L)'
;MTGDDRYTVISADCHAGADLLDYKPYLEKRYHDDFDAWAATYVNPYEDLLADTADRNWNSARRLAELEADGIVAEVVFPNTIPPFFPKASLMAQPPTAAEYTMRWAGLQAHNRWLADFCADAPGRRAGVAQILLNDVDAAVQEIRRTKAAGLTGGILLPGVPPGSTVPELYSAAYDPIWAVCDELDVPVNHHGGSASPPLGDEPAARAVFMVETTWFSHRALWHLVFGGAFRRHPGLKLVLTEQGSGWIPGVLEMLDYYHGRLVAGGGPPASQFWGGRAPGVGRGPRRVWGG
;
A
#
# COMPACT_ATOMS: atom_id res chain seq x y z
N MET A 1 30.13 13.22 30.02
CA MET A 1 29.25 13.00 28.87
C MET A 1 28.04 13.89 29.07
N THR A 2 28.08 15.08 28.48
CA THR A 2 27.06 16.13 28.59
C THR A 2 26.59 16.46 27.15
N GLY A 3 25.94 15.55 26.55
CA GLY A 3 25.21 15.75 25.32
C GLY A 3 23.82 15.17 25.54
N ASP A 4 22.81 16.01 25.38
CA ASP A 4 21.40 15.60 25.34
C ASP A 4 21.19 14.86 23.99
N ASP A 5 21.77 13.65 23.88
CA ASP A 5 21.68 12.79 22.70
C ASP A 5 20.28 12.16 22.67
N ARG A 6 19.25 13.00 22.47
CA ARG A 6 17.88 12.53 22.21
C ARG A 6 17.78 12.02 20.79
N TYR A 7 17.32 10.77 20.63
CA TYR A 7 16.97 10.26 19.33
C TYR A 7 15.74 11.00 18.77
N THR A 8 15.80 11.32 17.48
CA THR A 8 14.60 11.73 16.74
C THR A 8 13.80 10.49 16.40
N VAL A 9 12.63 10.33 17.00
CA VAL A 9 11.75 9.19 16.75
C VAL A 9 10.67 9.57 15.77
N ILE A 10 10.61 8.88 14.63
CA ILE A 10 9.55 9.00 13.63
C ILE A 10 8.83 7.66 13.56
N SER A 11 7.52 7.65 13.77
CA SER A 11 6.73 6.44 13.57
C SER A 11 6.52 6.22 12.07
N ALA A 12 6.97 5.08 11.57
CA ALA A 12 6.89 4.74 10.15
C ALA A 12 5.63 3.95 9.78
N ASP A 13 4.76 3.69 10.75
CA ASP A 13 3.54 2.91 10.58
C ASP A 13 2.46 3.42 11.54
N CYS A 14 1.79 4.47 11.11
CA CYS A 14 0.62 5.04 11.78
C CYS A 14 -0.57 5.05 10.84
N HIS A 15 -1.77 5.04 11.40
CA HIS A 15 -3.00 4.98 10.63
C HIS A 15 -3.92 6.14 10.96
N ALA A 16 -4.57 6.72 9.93
CA ALA A 16 -5.59 7.75 10.09
C ALA A 16 -6.61 7.70 8.94
N GLY A 17 -7.76 8.32 9.17
CA GLY A 17 -8.82 8.48 8.20
C GLY A 17 -9.95 9.30 8.82
N ALA A 18 -10.81 9.91 8.01
CA ALA A 18 -11.96 10.68 8.49
C ALA A 18 -12.97 9.81 9.24
N ASP A 19 -13.78 10.41 10.08
CA ASP A 19 -15.05 9.79 10.42
C ASP A 19 -15.89 9.60 9.14
N LEU A 20 -16.71 8.56 9.13
CA LEU A 20 -17.38 8.12 7.90
C LEU A 20 -18.10 9.27 7.17
N LEU A 21 -18.89 10.05 7.90
CA LEU A 21 -19.68 11.11 7.28
C LEU A 21 -18.85 12.34 6.86
N ASP A 22 -17.68 12.53 7.46
CA ASP A 22 -16.76 13.62 7.18
C ASP A 22 -16.03 13.45 5.85
N TYR A 23 -16.17 12.30 5.19
CA TYR A 23 -15.71 12.14 3.82
C TYR A 23 -16.60 12.81 2.77
N LYS A 24 -17.89 13.09 3.08
CA LYS A 24 -18.84 13.64 2.11
C LYS A 24 -18.40 14.96 1.45
N PRO A 25 -17.82 15.94 2.17
CA PRO A 25 -17.31 17.17 1.57
C PRO A 25 -16.18 16.96 0.55
N TYR A 26 -15.46 15.85 0.66
CA TYR A 26 -14.34 15.48 -0.21
C TYR A 26 -14.76 14.69 -1.45
N LEU A 27 -16.01 14.22 -1.49
CA LEU A 27 -16.59 13.58 -2.68
C LEU A 27 -17.06 14.64 -3.69
N GLU A 28 -17.02 14.30 -4.98
CA GLU A 28 -17.70 15.09 -5.98
C GLU A 28 -19.24 15.07 -5.73
N LYS A 29 -19.89 16.21 -5.91
CA LYS A 29 -21.34 16.37 -5.62
C LYS A 29 -22.23 15.32 -6.25
N ARG A 30 -21.86 14.84 -7.43
CA ARG A 30 -22.63 13.79 -8.15
C ARG A 30 -22.72 12.46 -7.40
N TYR A 31 -21.85 12.23 -6.43
CA TYR A 31 -21.83 10.98 -5.63
C TYR A 31 -22.45 11.17 -4.24
N HIS A 32 -22.97 12.35 -3.89
CA HIS A 32 -23.44 12.61 -2.54
C HIS A 32 -24.67 11.77 -2.17
N ASP A 33 -25.64 11.60 -3.09
CA ASP A 33 -26.85 10.80 -2.85
C ASP A 33 -26.47 9.30 -2.74
N ASP A 34 -25.59 8.81 -3.61
CA ASP A 34 -25.07 7.44 -3.54
C ASP A 34 -24.30 7.19 -2.22
N PHE A 35 -23.54 8.19 -1.78
CA PHE A 35 -22.82 8.11 -0.51
C PHE A 35 -23.78 8.05 0.67
N ASP A 36 -24.81 8.88 0.72
CA ASP A 36 -25.80 8.86 1.80
C ASP A 36 -26.52 7.51 1.86
N ALA A 37 -26.90 6.97 0.70
CA ALA A 37 -27.54 5.66 0.61
C ALA A 37 -26.60 4.53 1.08
N TRP A 38 -25.34 4.56 0.69
CA TRP A 38 -24.32 3.60 1.11
C TRP A 38 -24.03 3.71 2.61
N ALA A 39 -23.78 4.92 3.12
CA ALA A 39 -23.44 5.17 4.51
C ALA A 39 -24.58 4.78 5.47
N ALA A 40 -25.83 4.95 5.07
CA ALA A 40 -27.01 4.55 5.87
C ALA A 40 -27.10 3.03 6.10
N THR A 41 -26.46 2.23 5.27
CA THR A 41 -26.46 0.75 5.36
C THR A 41 -25.14 0.16 5.76
N TYR A 42 -24.09 0.98 5.77
CA TYR A 42 -22.75 0.52 6.09
C TYR A 42 -22.60 0.21 7.58
N VAL A 43 -22.09 -1.00 7.87
CA VAL A 43 -21.74 -1.43 9.22
C VAL A 43 -20.22 -1.56 9.28
N ASN A 44 -19.59 -0.76 10.15
CA ASN A 44 -18.14 -0.83 10.35
C ASN A 44 -17.77 -2.17 11.01
N PRO A 45 -16.91 -3.00 10.39
CA PRO A 45 -16.51 -4.28 10.96
C PRO A 45 -15.41 -4.17 12.03
N TYR A 46 -14.86 -2.98 12.27
CA TYR A 46 -13.73 -2.76 13.17
C TYR A 46 -14.18 -2.11 14.48
N GLU A 47 -14.06 -2.86 15.59
CA GLU A 47 -14.49 -2.43 16.92
C GLU A 47 -13.72 -1.20 17.43
N ASP A 48 -12.43 -1.08 17.11
CA ASP A 48 -11.57 0.05 17.46
C ASP A 48 -12.02 1.37 16.82
N LEU A 49 -12.68 1.31 15.66
CA LEU A 49 -13.27 2.46 14.99
C LEU A 49 -14.68 2.80 15.50
N LEU A 50 -15.23 2.00 16.40
CA LEU A 50 -16.51 2.23 17.10
C LEU A 50 -16.33 2.67 18.55
N ALA A 51 -15.12 2.58 19.08
CA ALA A 51 -14.80 2.92 20.46
C ALA A 51 -14.73 4.44 20.68
N ASP A 52 -14.88 4.89 21.93
CA ASP A 52 -14.76 6.30 22.32
C ASP A 52 -13.38 6.91 21.99
N THR A 53 -12.42 6.06 21.67
CA THR A 53 -11.06 6.46 21.26
C THR A 53 -10.88 6.55 19.75
N ALA A 54 -11.90 6.29 18.95
CA ALA A 54 -11.85 6.27 17.49
C ALA A 54 -11.41 7.62 16.89
N ASP A 55 -11.74 8.72 17.57
CA ASP A 55 -11.43 10.08 17.12
C ASP A 55 -9.92 10.35 16.99
N ARG A 56 -9.04 9.52 17.58
CA ARG A 56 -7.57 9.59 17.33
C ARG A 56 -7.22 9.45 15.83
N ASN A 57 -8.11 8.89 15.02
CA ASN A 57 -7.91 8.73 13.58
C ASN A 57 -8.07 10.05 12.82
N TRP A 58 -8.82 11.01 13.34
CA TRP A 58 -9.14 12.29 12.67
C TRP A 58 -8.99 13.53 13.54
N ASN A 59 -8.95 13.41 14.87
CA ASN A 59 -8.74 14.55 15.76
C ASN A 59 -7.25 14.94 15.79
N SER A 60 -6.89 15.94 15.01
CA SER A 60 -5.52 16.39 14.84
C SER A 60 -4.86 16.81 16.16
N ALA A 61 -5.56 17.57 17.00
CA ALA A 61 -5.04 18.07 18.27
C ALA A 61 -4.75 16.94 19.27
N ARG A 62 -5.70 16.02 19.43
CA ARG A 62 -5.55 14.82 20.26
C ARG A 62 -4.35 13.99 19.81
N ARG A 63 -4.29 13.69 18.52
CA ARG A 63 -3.23 12.87 17.93
C ARG A 63 -1.85 13.46 18.16
N LEU A 64 -1.68 14.75 17.97
CA LEU A 64 -0.40 15.44 18.22
C LEU A 64 -0.01 15.37 19.69
N ALA A 65 -0.95 15.56 20.61
CA ALA A 65 -0.68 15.46 22.04
C ALA A 65 -0.25 14.04 22.45
N GLU A 66 -0.88 13.00 21.89
CA GLU A 66 -0.51 11.60 22.13
C GLU A 66 0.89 11.30 21.57
N LEU A 67 1.22 11.72 20.34
CA LEU A 67 2.56 11.54 19.75
C LEU A 67 3.65 12.25 20.57
N GLU A 68 3.38 13.46 21.04
CA GLU A 68 4.33 14.22 21.88
C GLU A 68 4.55 13.55 23.22
N ALA A 69 3.49 12.99 23.86
CA ALA A 69 3.61 12.25 25.09
C ALA A 69 4.47 10.99 24.94
N ASP A 70 4.44 10.35 23.76
CA ASP A 70 5.26 9.19 23.42
C ASP A 70 6.66 9.56 22.89
N GLY A 71 6.98 10.85 22.77
CA GLY A 71 8.28 11.33 22.26
C GLY A 71 8.43 11.19 20.73
N ILE A 72 7.34 11.03 20.00
CA ILE A 72 7.32 10.87 18.54
C ILE A 72 7.19 12.24 17.88
N VAL A 73 8.16 12.62 17.05
CA VAL A 73 8.20 13.93 16.41
C VAL A 73 7.45 14.01 15.08
N ALA A 74 7.30 12.89 14.38
CA ALA A 74 6.58 12.80 13.10
C ALA A 74 6.10 11.38 12.84
N GLU A 75 5.19 11.23 11.87
CA GLU A 75 4.59 9.97 11.51
C GLU A 75 4.40 9.81 10.01
N VAL A 76 4.50 8.57 9.52
CA VAL A 76 4.02 8.15 8.20
C VAL A 76 2.60 7.63 8.38
N VAL A 77 1.65 8.22 7.65
CA VAL A 77 0.21 7.99 7.88
C VAL A 77 -0.40 7.15 6.76
N PHE A 78 -0.74 5.92 7.08
CA PHE A 78 -1.50 4.99 6.24
C PHE A 78 -3.01 5.18 6.43
N PRO A 79 -3.86 4.77 5.47
CA PRO A 79 -5.30 4.77 5.65
C PRO A 79 -5.73 3.78 6.73
N ASN A 80 -6.68 4.17 7.60
CA ASN A 80 -7.27 3.32 8.63
C ASN A 80 -8.79 3.17 8.48
N THR A 81 -9.51 4.30 8.47
CA THR A 81 -10.97 4.25 8.33
C THR A 81 -11.38 3.77 6.94
N ILE A 82 -12.63 3.37 6.82
CA ILE A 82 -13.14 2.85 5.55
C ILE A 82 -13.40 4.02 4.60
N PRO A 83 -12.72 4.09 3.44
CA PRO A 83 -13.07 5.08 2.42
C PRO A 83 -14.49 4.86 1.91
N PRO A 84 -15.18 5.91 1.45
CA PRO A 84 -16.51 5.75 0.85
C PRO A 84 -16.59 4.64 -0.17
N PHE A 85 -17.66 3.86 -0.14
CA PHE A 85 -17.96 2.73 -1.05
C PHE A 85 -17.02 1.51 -0.95
N PHE A 86 -16.10 1.48 0.01
CA PHE A 86 -15.28 0.31 0.25
C PHE A 86 -16.00 -0.67 1.18
N PRO A 87 -15.89 -2.00 0.93
CA PRO A 87 -16.51 -3.00 1.79
C PRO A 87 -15.75 -3.20 3.10
N LYS A 88 -14.47 -2.81 3.15
CA LYS A 88 -13.55 -2.91 4.29
C LYS A 88 -12.34 -2.00 4.08
N ALA A 89 -11.44 -1.95 5.06
CA ALA A 89 -10.21 -1.16 4.98
C ALA A 89 -9.47 -1.42 3.65
N SER A 90 -8.99 -0.36 3.03
CA SER A 90 -8.35 -0.42 1.71
C SER A 90 -7.12 -1.30 1.67
N LEU A 91 -6.38 -1.42 2.78
CA LEU A 91 -5.23 -2.32 2.93
C LEU A 91 -5.57 -3.78 2.63
N MET A 92 -6.79 -4.21 2.98
CA MET A 92 -7.25 -5.60 2.85
C MET A 92 -8.30 -5.78 1.75
N ALA A 93 -8.73 -4.68 1.11
CA ALA A 93 -9.77 -4.74 0.09
C ALA A 93 -9.25 -5.41 -1.18
N GLN A 94 -10.03 -6.35 -1.71
CA GLN A 94 -9.76 -6.91 -3.02
C GLN A 94 -9.85 -5.83 -4.10
N PRO A 95 -9.12 -5.93 -5.23
CA PRO A 95 -9.32 -5.04 -6.36
C PRO A 95 -10.79 -4.96 -6.74
N PRO A 96 -11.31 -3.76 -7.06
CA PRO A 96 -12.71 -3.63 -7.45
C PRO A 96 -13.01 -4.37 -8.75
N THR A 97 -14.22 -4.88 -8.87
CA THR A 97 -14.78 -5.29 -10.16
C THR A 97 -15.02 -4.08 -11.05
N ALA A 98 -15.27 -4.28 -12.34
CA ALA A 98 -15.61 -3.19 -13.26
C ALA A 98 -16.85 -2.41 -12.81
N ALA A 99 -17.82 -3.07 -12.17
CA ALA A 99 -19.03 -2.42 -11.65
C ALA A 99 -18.76 -1.55 -10.41
N GLU A 100 -17.81 -1.94 -9.58
CA GLU A 100 -17.47 -1.22 -8.34
C GLU A 100 -16.45 -0.09 -8.56
N TYR A 101 -15.66 -0.16 -9.64
CA TYR A 101 -14.49 0.68 -9.84
C TYR A 101 -14.79 2.17 -9.69
N THR A 102 -15.81 2.69 -10.39
CA THR A 102 -16.11 4.12 -10.42
C THR A 102 -16.42 4.68 -9.03
N MET A 103 -17.20 3.96 -8.24
CA MET A 103 -17.58 4.40 -6.89
C MET A 103 -16.41 4.30 -5.92
N ARG A 104 -15.69 3.19 -5.94
CA ARG A 104 -14.51 3.00 -5.08
C ARG A 104 -13.38 3.96 -5.45
N TRP A 105 -13.21 4.28 -6.72
CA TRP A 105 -12.26 5.31 -7.16
C TRP A 105 -12.63 6.70 -6.60
N ALA A 106 -13.90 7.08 -6.66
CA ALA A 106 -14.36 8.34 -6.08
C ALA A 106 -14.13 8.40 -4.55
N GLY A 107 -14.42 7.31 -3.85
CA GLY A 107 -14.20 7.18 -2.41
C GLY A 107 -12.73 7.26 -2.02
N LEU A 108 -11.86 6.60 -2.77
CA LEU A 108 -10.41 6.66 -2.60
C LEU A 108 -9.88 8.09 -2.80
N GLN A 109 -10.35 8.77 -3.84
CA GLN A 109 -9.97 10.16 -4.07
C GLN A 109 -10.46 11.10 -2.96
N ALA A 110 -11.64 10.85 -2.39
CA ALA A 110 -12.13 11.59 -1.23
C ALA A 110 -11.20 11.41 -0.03
N HIS A 111 -10.76 10.17 0.25
CA HIS A 111 -9.78 9.92 1.30
C HIS A 111 -8.47 10.67 1.05
N ASN A 112 -7.92 10.61 -0.16
CA ASN A 112 -6.66 11.28 -0.48
C ASN A 112 -6.76 12.81 -0.32
N ARG A 113 -7.91 13.42 -0.63
CA ARG A 113 -8.14 14.86 -0.40
C ARG A 113 -8.21 15.19 1.08
N TRP A 114 -8.96 14.40 1.85
CA TRP A 114 -9.02 14.53 3.29
C TRP A 114 -7.63 14.39 3.94
N LEU A 115 -6.87 13.37 3.53
CA LEU A 115 -5.52 13.13 4.06
C LEU A 115 -4.57 14.29 3.77
N ALA A 116 -4.70 14.95 2.62
CA ALA A 116 -3.90 16.13 2.30
C ALA A 116 -4.18 17.28 3.27
N ASP A 117 -5.46 17.57 3.56
CA ASP A 117 -5.87 18.57 4.54
C ASP A 117 -5.41 18.20 5.94
N PHE A 118 -5.58 16.92 6.33
CA PHE A 118 -5.13 16.40 7.62
C PHE A 118 -3.61 16.52 7.84
N CYS A 119 -2.82 16.31 6.79
CA CYS A 119 -1.38 16.52 6.84
C CYS A 119 -1.02 18.02 6.90
N ALA A 120 -1.79 18.86 6.20
CA ALA A 120 -1.58 20.31 6.19
C ALA A 120 -1.87 20.95 7.56
N ASP A 121 -2.74 20.38 8.38
CA ASP A 121 -3.01 20.81 9.76
C ASP A 121 -1.77 20.73 10.68
N ALA A 122 -0.80 19.86 10.35
CA ALA A 122 0.41 19.67 11.15
C ALA A 122 1.65 19.60 10.24
N PRO A 123 2.09 20.72 9.66
CA PRO A 123 3.19 20.77 8.72
C PRO A 123 4.48 20.19 9.31
N GLY A 124 5.14 19.30 8.56
CA GLY A 124 6.38 18.64 9.00
C GLY A 124 6.20 17.54 10.05
N ARG A 125 4.96 17.27 10.48
CA ARG A 125 4.65 16.22 11.47
C ARG A 125 4.04 14.96 10.83
N ARG A 126 3.47 15.06 9.63
CA ARG A 126 2.76 13.97 8.96
C ARG A 126 3.21 13.81 7.51
N ALA A 127 3.55 12.57 7.16
CA ALA A 127 3.82 12.14 5.79
C ALA A 127 2.69 11.19 5.35
N GLY A 128 1.65 11.74 4.72
CA GLY A 128 0.49 10.96 4.27
C GLY A 128 0.81 10.05 3.09
N VAL A 129 0.33 8.81 3.15
CA VAL A 129 0.45 7.79 2.10
C VAL A 129 -0.83 7.78 1.27
N ALA A 130 -0.73 8.22 0.01
CA ALA A 130 -1.86 8.28 -0.90
C ALA A 130 -2.29 6.89 -1.37
N GLN A 131 -3.58 6.69 -1.58
CA GLN A 131 -4.11 5.45 -2.15
C GLN A 131 -4.22 5.54 -3.68
N ILE A 132 -4.07 4.40 -4.35
CA ILE A 132 -4.34 4.22 -5.78
C ILE A 132 -5.12 2.91 -6.00
N LEU A 133 -5.68 2.73 -7.19
CA LEU A 133 -6.17 1.43 -7.70
C LEU A 133 -5.39 1.06 -8.96
N LEU A 134 -5.30 -0.24 -9.23
CA LEU A 134 -4.53 -0.80 -10.35
C LEU A 134 -5.38 -1.10 -11.59
N ASN A 135 -6.69 -0.86 -11.51
CA ASN A 135 -7.64 -1.14 -12.60
C ASN A 135 -7.47 -0.20 -13.81
N ASP A 136 -7.03 1.02 -13.55
CA ASP A 136 -6.77 2.05 -14.57
C ASP A 136 -5.42 2.70 -14.26
N VAL A 137 -4.41 2.36 -15.04
CA VAL A 137 -3.04 2.82 -14.85
C VAL A 137 -2.89 4.32 -15.10
N ASP A 138 -3.58 4.85 -16.09
CA ASP A 138 -3.52 6.27 -16.43
C ASP A 138 -4.15 7.12 -15.32
N ALA A 139 -5.30 6.69 -14.79
CA ALA A 139 -5.94 7.32 -13.65
C ALA A 139 -5.04 7.26 -12.39
N ALA A 140 -4.38 6.13 -12.15
CA ALA A 140 -3.43 5.98 -11.03
C ALA A 140 -2.24 6.95 -11.17
N VAL A 141 -1.65 7.07 -12.36
CA VAL A 141 -0.56 8.02 -12.64
C VAL A 141 -0.99 9.47 -12.39
N GLN A 142 -2.19 9.84 -12.85
CA GLN A 142 -2.73 11.18 -12.61
C GLN A 142 -2.94 11.44 -11.11
N GLU A 143 -3.46 10.46 -10.37
CA GLU A 143 -3.69 10.58 -8.93
C GLU A 143 -2.38 10.70 -8.15
N ILE A 144 -1.32 9.96 -8.53
CA ILE A 144 0.02 10.09 -7.94
C ILE A 144 0.54 11.51 -8.11
N ARG A 145 0.45 12.07 -9.32
CA ARG A 145 0.86 13.46 -9.57
C ARG A 145 0.04 14.45 -8.75
N ARG A 146 -1.28 14.27 -8.71
CA ARG A 146 -2.19 15.13 -7.95
C ARG A 146 -1.90 15.11 -6.45
N THR A 147 -1.72 13.93 -5.87
CA THR A 147 -1.47 13.78 -4.42
C THR A 147 -0.11 14.31 -4.02
N LYS A 148 0.93 14.10 -4.84
CA LYS A 148 2.24 14.71 -4.64
C LYS A 148 2.16 16.25 -4.66
N ALA A 149 1.43 16.82 -5.63
CA ALA A 149 1.22 18.27 -5.73
C ALA A 149 0.38 18.81 -4.55
N ALA A 150 -0.50 18.00 -3.97
CA ALA A 150 -1.28 18.35 -2.78
C ALA A 150 -0.49 18.22 -1.46
N GLY A 151 0.80 17.87 -1.50
CA GLY A 151 1.67 17.82 -0.33
C GLY A 151 1.74 16.46 0.39
N LEU A 152 1.19 15.38 -0.16
CA LEU A 152 1.37 14.04 0.40
C LEU A 152 2.80 13.56 0.12
N THR A 153 3.58 13.37 1.19
CA THR A 153 5.02 13.04 1.13
C THR A 153 5.35 11.61 1.53
N GLY A 154 4.40 10.88 2.12
CA GLY A 154 4.58 9.48 2.54
C GLY A 154 4.66 8.48 1.38
N GLY A 155 4.32 8.91 0.18
CA GLY A 155 4.32 8.05 -1.00
C GLY A 155 2.93 7.54 -1.37
N ILE A 156 2.91 6.40 -2.05
CA ILE A 156 1.65 5.70 -2.40
C ILE A 156 1.53 4.38 -1.66
N LEU A 157 0.30 3.97 -1.37
CA LEU A 157 -0.04 2.61 -0.97
C LEU A 157 -0.27 1.77 -2.23
N LEU A 158 0.63 0.83 -2.49
CA LEU A 158 0.49 -0.14 -3.56
C LEU A 158 -0.57 -1.18 -3.16
N PRO A 159 -1.68 -1.29 -3.90
CA PRO A 159 -2.68 -2.31 -3.62
C PRO A 159 -2.10 -3.72 -3.76
N GLY A 160 -2.51 -4.62 -2.89
CA GLY A 160 -2.21 -6.03 -3.06
C GLY A 160 -2.97 -6.63 -4.25
N VAL A 161 -2.31 -7.55 -4.95
CA VAL A 161 -2.93 -8.35 -6.02
C VAL A 161 -2.97 -9.81 -5.57
N PRO A 162 -4.09 -10.25 -4.98
CA PRO A 162 -4.25 -11.66 -4.60
C PRO A 162 -4.22 -12.58 -5.83
N PRO A 163 -3.78 -13.82 -5.68
CA PRO A 163 -3.86 -14.81 -6.75
C PRO A 163 -5.27 -14.93 -7.32
N GLY A 164 -5.41 -14.90 -8.64
CA GLY A 164 -6.70 -14.97 -9.32
C GLY A 164 -7.48 -13.65 -9.40
N SER A 165 -6.85 -12.52 -9.03
CA SER A 165 -7.44 -11.18 -9.22
C SER A 165 -7.80 -10.87 -10.67
N THR A 166 -8.73 -9.93 -10.84
CA THR A 166 -9.15 -9.41 -12.16
C THR A 166 -8.13 -8.44 -12.77
N VAL A 167 -7.21 -7.93 -11.95
CA VAL A 167 -6.11 -7.05 -12.42
C VAL A 167 -4.85 -7.87 -12.64
N PRO A 168 -3.93 -7.45 -13.53
CA PRO A 168 -2.65 -8.12 -13.74
C PRO A 168 -1.82 -8.21 -12.46
N GLU A 169 -1.00 -9.26 -12.36
CA GLU A 169 -0.01 -9.41 -11.27
C GLU A 169 1.03 -8.29 -11.29
N LEU A 170 1.59 -7.93 -10.12
CA LEU A 170 2.50 -6.79 -9.97
C LEU A 170 3.79 -6.88 -10.81
N TYR A 171 4.16 -8.07 -11.32
CA TYR A 171 5.29 -8.21 -12.25
C TYR A 171 4.94 -7.78 -13.69
N SER A 172 3.69 -7.44 -13.97
CA SER A 172 3.25 -7.05 -15.32
C SER A 172 3.87 -5.72 -15.76
N ALA A 173 4.34 -5.68 -17.01
CA ALA A 173 4.79 -4.44 -17.62
C ALA A 173 3.69 -3.38 -17.80
N ALA A 174 2.42 -3.76 -17.65
CA ALA A 174 1.30 -2.81 -17.69
C ALA A 174 1.42 -1.71 -16.62
N TYR A 175 2.09 -2.00 -15.48
CA TYR A 175 2.28 -1.04 -14.39
C TYR A 175 3.53 -0.17 -14.53
N ASP A 176 4.29 -0.32 -15.61
CA ASP A 176 5.51 0.46 -15.82
C ASP A 176 5.31 2.00 -15.74
N PRO A 177 4.20 2.57 -16.24
CA PRO A 177 3.92 4.00 -16.07
C PRO A 177 3.78 4.44 -14.59
N ILE A 178 3.29 3.55 -13.71
CA ILE A 178 3.23 3.82 -12.26
C ILE A 178 4.64 3.88 -11.68
N TRP A 179 5.49 2.92 -12.01
CA TRP A 179 6.88 2.91 -11.55
C TRP A 179 7.65 4.11 -12.07
N ALA A 180 7.43 4.49 -13.33
CA ALA A 180 8.07 5.65 -13.96
C ALA A 180 7.70 6.96 -13.24
N VAL A 181 6.42 7.20 -12.93
CA VAL A 181 6.01 8.43 -12.23
C VAL A 181 6.48 8.45 -10.77
N CYS A 182 6.55 7.30 -10.11
CA CYS A 182 7.09 7.21 -8.74
C CYS A 182 8.59 7.52 -8.72
N ASP A 183 9.37 7.00 -9.67
CA ASP A 183 10.80 7.32 -9.84
C ASP A 183 11.00 8.81 -10.18
N GLU A 184 10.28 9.33 -11.19
CA GLU A 184 10.33 10.73 -11.61
C GLU A 184 10.09 11.73 -10.48
N LEU A 185 9.10 11.48 -9.64
CA LEU A 185 8.65 12.39 -8.59
C LEU A 185 9.24 12.09 -7.20
N ASP A 186 10.14 11.13 -7.12
CA ASP A 186 10.66 10.64 -5.83
C ASP A 186 9.53 10.27 -4.84
N VAL A 187 8.60 9.43 -5.30
CA VAL A 187 7.44 8.96 -4.53
C VAL A 187 7.69 7.54 -4.07
N PRO A 188 7.86 7.27 -2.77
CA PRO A 188 7.99 5.92 -2.25
C PRO A 188 6.74 5.07 -2.55
N VAL A 189 6.97 3.82 -2.92
CA VAL A 189 5.92 2.82 -3.10
C VAL A 189 5.86 1.99 -1.83
N ASN A 190 4.82 2.18 -1.03
CA ASN A 190 4.61 1.43 0.21
C ASN A 190 3.72 0.21 -0.07
N HIS A 191 4.09 -0.95 0.46
CA HIS A 191 3.26 -2.16 0.44
C HIS A 191 3.10 -2.67 1.86
N HIS A 192 1.85 -2.73 2.32
CA HIS A 192 1.53 -2.95 3.73
C HIS A 192 1.17 -4.41 4.02
N GLY A 193 1.44 -4.87 5.24
CA GLY A 193 0.95 -6.13 5.76
C GLY A 193 -0.56 -6.27 5.62
N GLY A 194 -1.07 -7.49 5.43
CA GLY A 194 -2.48 -7.74 5.13
C GLY A 194 -2.87 -7.63 3.65
N SER A 195 -2.06 -6.98 2.83
CA SER A 195 -2.29 -6.86 1.39
C SER A 195 -2.12 -8.19 0.66
N ALA A 196 -2.81 -8.35 -0.45
CA ALA A 196 -2.71 -9.49 -1.38
C ALA A 196 -3.16 -10.85 -0.82
N SER A 197 -3.71 -10.93 0.38
CA SER A 197 -4.26 -12.19 0.92
C SER A 197 -5.50 -12.62 0.14
N PRO A 198 -5.58 -13.86 -0.34
CA PRO A 198 -6.81 -14.38 -0.93
C PRO A 198 -7.89 -14.56 0.14
N PRO A 199 -9.17 -14.63 -0.25
CA PRO A 199 -10.24 -15.04 0.66
C PRO A 199 -10.00 -16.48 1.14
N LEU A 200 -10.02 -16.71 2.45
CA LEU A 200 -9.80 -18.02 3.06
C LEU A 200 -11.10 -18.76 3.43
N GLY A 201 -12.28 -18.17 3.14
CA GLY A 201 -13.57 -18.73 3.51
C GLY A 201 -13.91 -18.58 5.00
N ASP A 202 -15.00 -19.26 5.42
CA ASP A 202 -15.63 -19.07 6.73
C ASP A 202 -15.39 -20.25 7.70
N GLU A 203 -14.53 -21.20 7.34
CA GLU A 203 -14.20 -22.32 8.20
C GLU A 203 -13.53 -21.84 9.52
N PRO A 204 -13.74 -22.52 10.65
CA PRO A 204 -13.18 -22.08 11.93
C PRO A 204 -11.66 -21.89 11.93
N ALA A 205 -10.93 -22.68 11.13
CA ALA A 205 -9.49 -22.57 11.00
C ALA A 205 -9.05 -21.39 10.11
N ALA A 206 -9.93 -20.83 9.27
CA ALA A 206 -9.58 -19.83 8.28
C ALA A 206 -8.95 -18.58 8.91
N ARG A 207 -9.47 -18.12 10.07
CA ARG A 207 -8.91 -16.98 10.79
C ARG A 207 -7.48 -17.23 11.29
N ALA A 208 -7.19 -18.41 11.82
CA ALA A 208 -5.86 -18.76 12.29
C ALA A 208 -4.88 -18.88 11.11
N VAL A 209 -5.30 -19.49 10.01
CA VAL A 209 -4.52 -19.58 8.76
C VAL A 209 -4.24 -18.18 8.20
N PHE A 210 -5.26 -17.31 8.17
CA PHE A 210 -5.09 -15.90 7.74
C PHE A 210 -3.99 -15.20 8.54
N MET A 211 -4.00 -15.33 9.87
CA MET A 211 -3.00 -14.69 10.74
C MET A 211 -1.57 -15.15 10.44
N VAL A 212 -1.39 -16.39 9.98
CA VAL A 212 -0.07 -16.93 9.60
C VAL A 212 0.34 -16.52 8.19
N GLU A 213 -0.60 -16.55 7.25
CA GLU A 213 -0.31 -16.40 5.82
C GLU A 213 -0.37 -14.96 5.32
N THR A 214 -1.04 -14.06 6.05
CA THR A 214 -1.29 -12.69 5.58
C THR A 214 -0.01 -11.94 5.24
N THR A 215 1.03 -12.05 6.07
CA THR A 215 2.33 -11.42 5.81
C THR A 215 3.04 -12.08 4.64
N TRP A 216 2.95 -13.40 4.49
CA TRP A 216 3.55 -14.10 3.37
C TRP A 216 2.99 -13.65 2.01
N PHE A 217 1.68 -13.44 1.91
CA PHE A 217 1.08 -12.90 0.68
C PHE A 217 1.56 -11.47 0.40
N SER A 218 1.75 -10.65 1.42
CA SER A 218 2.26 -9.29 1.28
C SER A 218 3.74 -9.27 0.82
N HIS A 219 4.57 -10.25 1.19
CA HIS A 219 5.95 -10.34 0.72
C HIS A 219 6.07 -10.47 -0.80
N ARG A 220 5.02 -10.94 -1.49
CA ARG A 220 5.03 -11.18 -2.94
C ARG A 220 5.38 -9.93 -3.76
N ALA A 221 5.04 -8.74 -3.27
CA ALA A 221 5.37 -7.49 -3.95
C ALA A 221 6.88 -7.37 -4.24
N LEU A 222 7.74 -7.79 -3.30
CA LEU A 222 9.19 -7.73 -3.47
C LEU A 222 9.65 -8.49 -4.71
N TRP A 223 9.37 -9.78 -4.80
CA TRP A 223 9.88 -10.57 -5.92
C TRP A 223 9.11 -10.34 -7.23
N HIS A 224 7.88 -9.86 -7.17
CA HIS A 224 7.14 -9.43 -8.35
C HIS A 224 7.83 -8.21 -9.01
N LEU A 225 8.21 -7.20 -8.24
CA LEU A 225 8.89 -6.02 -8.77
C LEU A 225 10.33 -6.34 -9.21
N VAL A 226 11.04 -7.19 -8.45
CA VAL A 226 12.40 -7.64 -8.80
C VAL A 226 12.41 -8.39 -10.12
N PHE A 227 11.63 -9.46 -10.25
CA PHE A 227 11.59 -10.28 -11.46
C PHE A 227 10.84 -9.59 -12.62
N GLY A 228 9.85 -8.75 -12.33
CA GLY A 228 9.22 -7.85 -13.29
C GLY A 228 10.17 -6.79 -13.84
N GLY A 229 11.33 -6.62 -13.22
CA GLY A 229 12.39 -5.71 -13.68
C GLY A 229 12.09 -4.23 -13.41
N ALA A 230 11.18 -3.90 -12.50
CA ALA A 230 10.82 -2.54 -12.15
C ALA A 230 12.04 -1.72 -11.71
N PHE A 231 12.81 -2.22 -10.73
CA PHE A 231 14.01 -1.54 -10.23
C PHE A 231 15.15 -1.40 -11.26
N ARG A 232 15.16 -2.22 -12.30
CA ARG A 232 16.14 -2.09 -13.38
C ARG A 232 15.78 -0.97 -14.35
N ARG A 233 14.47 -0.83 -14.64
CA ARG A 233 13.99 0.23 -15.54
C ARG A 233 13.90 1.57 -14.84
N HIS A 234 13.62 1.54 -13.54
CA HIS A 234 13.44 2.72 -12.69
C HIS A 234 14.37 2.61 -11.47
N PRO A 235 15.65 2.96 -11.61
CA PRO A 235 16.67 2.73 -10.56
C PRO A 235 16.51 3.61 -9.32
N GLY A 236 15.76 4.72 -9.39
CA GLY A 236 15.39 5.55 -8.23
C GLY A 236 14.12 5.09 -7.51
N LEU A 237 13.42 4.07 -8.03
CA LEU A 237 12.20 3.54 -7.41
C LEU A 237 12.48 2.96 -6.00
N LYS A 238 11.71 3.41 -5.02
CA LYS A 238 11.81 2.97 -3.62
C LYS A 238 10.61 2.11 -3.26
N LEU A 239 10.85 0.87 -2.81
CA LEU A 239 9.82 0.00 -2.23
C LEU A 239 9.99 -0.03 -0.72
N VAL A 240 8.94 0.30 0.01
CA VAL A 240 8.86 0.22 1.46
C VAL A 240 7.90 -0.91 1.84
N LEU A 241 8.38 -1.84 2.65
CA LEU A 241 7.59 -2.98 3.15
C LEU A 241 7.23 -2.69 4.61
N THR A 242 5.96 -2.40 4.86
CA THR A 242 5.44 -1.97 6.16
C THR A 242 4.67 -3.10 6.82
N GLU A 243 4.85 -3.27 8.13
CA GLU A 243 4.18 -4.29 8.96
C GLU A 243 4.36 -5.74 8.44
N GLN A 244 5.55 -6.05 7.89
CA GLN A 244 5.82 -7.36 7.29
C GLN A 244 6.99 -8.10 7.97
N GLY A 245 7.57 -7.49 9.02
CA GLY A 245 8.81 -7.98 9.61
C GLY A 245 10.00 -7.89 8.64
N SER A 246 11.19 -8.18 9.13
CA SER A 246 12.42 -8.11 8.30
C SER A 246 13.25 -9.40 8.32
N GLY A 247 12.99 -10.31 9.27
CA GLY A 247 13.77 -11.54 9.44
C GLY A 247 13.74 -12.50 8.25
N TRP A 248 12.73 -12.42 7.40
CA TRP A 248 12.57 -13.24 6.21
C TRP A 248 13.41 -12.78 5.00
N ILE A 249 13.82 -11.50 4.97
CA ILE A 249 14.47 -10.86 3.82
C ILE A 249 15.78 -11.54 3.41
N PRO A 250 16.75 -11.84 4.31
CA PRO A 250 17.99 -12.49 3.90
C PRO A 250 17.78 -13.81 3.18
N GLY A 251 16.94 -14.69 3.74
CA GLY A 251 16.64 -16.00 3.13
C GLY A 251 15.92 -15.89 1.79
N VAL A 252 15.00 -14.94 1.66
CA VAL A 252 14.32 -14.70 0.37
C VAL A 252 15.31 -14.17 -0.67
N LEU A 253 16.19 -13.24 -0.32
CA LEU A 253 17.19 -12.72 -1.27
C LEU A 253 18.14 -13.83 -1.77
N GLU A 254 18.56 -14.74 -0.90
CA GLU A 254 19.35 -15.93 -1.30
C GLU A 254 18.57 -16.83 -2.28
N MET A 255 17.31 -17.08 -1.98
CA MET A 255 16.43 -17.87 -2.85
C MET A 255 16.23 -17.18 -4.22
N LEU A 256 16.01 -15.88 -4.24
CA LEU A 256 15.84 -15.12 -5.48
C LEU A 256 17.13 -15.13 -6.33
N ASP A 257 18.32 -14.98 -5.72
CA ASP A 257 19.61 -15.07 -6.41
C ASP A 257 19.83 -16.46 -7.00
N TYR A 258 19.50 -17.51 -6.26
CA TYR A 258 19.60 -18.88 -6.74
C TYR A 258 18.74 -19.11 -7.98
N TYR A 259 17.46 -18.76 -7.95
CA TYR A 259 16.56 -18.94 -9.08
C TYR A 259 16.94 -18.02 -10.26
N HIS A 260 17.33 -16.78 -9.99
CA HIS A 260 17.81 -15.89 -11.02
C HIS A 260 19.03 -16.48 -11.76
N GLY A 261 20.03 -16.96 -11.03
CA GLY A 261 21.22 -17.59 -11.60
C GLY A 261 20.87 -18.78 -12.50
N ARG A 262 19.90 -19.59 -12.10
CA ARG A 262 19.45 -20.75 -12.92
C ARG A 262 18.70 -20.30 -14.18
N LEU A 263 17.86 -19.28 -14.09
CA LEU A 263 17.11 -18.76 -15.24
C LEU A 263 18.03 -18.11 -16.28
N VAL A 264 19.08 -17.39 -15.83
CA VAL A 264 20.04 -16.73 -16.72
C VAL A 264 21.04 -17.71 -17.33
N ALA A 265 21.55 -18.67 -16.55
CA ALA A 265 22.52 -19.66 -17.04
C ALA A 265 21.94 -20.69 -18.00
N GLY A 266 20.63 -20.74 -18.16
CA GLY A 266 19.96 -21.75 -19.00
C GLY A 266 20.11 -23.19 -18.47
N GLY A 267 20.59 -23.38 -17.24
CA GLY A 267 20.95 -24.64 -16.61
C GLY A 267 19.96 -25.12 -15.55
N GLY A 268 18.68 -24.75 -15.63
CA GLY A 268 17.63 -25.37 -14.85
C GLY A 268 17.34 -26.81 -15.28
N PRO A 269 16.67 -27.67 -14.45
CA PRO A 269 16.00 -28.84 -14.97
C PRO A 269 15.18 -28.38 -16.18
N PRO A 270 15.04 -29.21 -17.22
CA PRO A 270 14.49 -28.73 -18.48
C PRO A 270 13.22 -27.94 -18.16
N ALA A 271 13.28 -26.60 -18.35
CA ALA A 271 12.16 -25.67 -18.15
C ALA A 271 10.91 -26.16 -18.90
N SER A 272 11.12 -27.04 -19.86
CA SER A 272 10.11 -27.77 -20.62
C SER A 272 9.13 -28.61 -19.78
N GLN A 273 9.49 -29.06 -18.57
CA GLN A 273 8.55 -29.83 -17.74
C GLN A 273 7.63 -28.94 -16.86
N PHE A 274 8.04 -27.71 -16.50
CA PHE A 274 7.27 -26.85 -15.60
C PHE A 274 6.99 -25.45 -16.13
N TRP A 275 7.85 -24.87 -17.02
CA TRP A 275 7.82 -23.44 -17.32
C TRP A 275 8.03 -23.06 -18.79
N GLY A 276 8.06 -23.96 -19.73
CA GLY A 276 7.95 -23.70 -21.18
C GLY A 276 8.86 -22.64 -21.80
N GLY A 277 10.17 -22.59 -21.47
CA GLY A 277 11.10 -21.74 -22.22
C GLY A 277 12.01 -20.84 -21.36
N ARG A 278 13.03 -20.20 -21.99
CA ARG A 278 13.86 -19.16 -21.35
C ARG A 278 12.98 -17.98 -20.95
N ALA A 279 13.15 -17.46 -19.72
CA ALA A 279 12.57 -16.18 -19.33
C ALA A 279 13.38 -15.03 -19.97
N PRO A 280 12.93 -14.43 -21.06
CA PRO A 280 13.64 -13.30 -21.65
C PRO A 280 13.51 -12.09 -20.74
N GLY A 281 14.60 -11.42 -20.44
CA GLY A 281 14.59 -10.11 -19.78
C GLY A 281 14.76 -10.11 -18.27
N VAL A 282 15.02 -11.24 -17.61
CA VAL A 282 15.44 -11.26 -16.21
C VAL A 282 16.82 -10.64 -16.10
N GLY A 283 16.89 -9.40 -15.60
CA GLY A 283 18.11 -8.59 -15.53
C GLY A 283 19.09 -8.99 -14.43
N ARG A 284 19.74 -8.01 -13.81
CA ARG A 284 20.70 -8.23 -12.71
C ARG A 284 20.05 -8.96 -11.54
N GLY A 285 20.81 -9.85 -10.87
CA GLY A 285 20.32 -10.60 -9.72
C GLY A 285 19.89 -9.69 -8.56
N PRO A 286 18.98 -10.17 -7.69
CA PRO A 286 18.38 -9.40 -6.61
C PRO A 286 19.38 -8.65 -5.71
N ARG A 287 20.48 -9.29 -5.30
CA ARG A 287 21.49 -8.63 -4.45
C ARG A 287 22.18 -7.43 -5.10
N ARG A 288 22.25 -7.37 -6.43
CA ARG A 288 22.81 -6.21 -7.14
C ARG A 288 21.83 -5.06 -7.27
N VAL A 289 20.56 -5.29 -6.98
CA VAL A 289 19.51 -4.25 -6.92
C VAL A 289 19.52 -3.58 -5.54
N TRP A 290 19.97 -4.32 -4.49
CA TRP A 290 19.96 -3.85 -3.10
C TRP A 290 21.33 -3.38 -2.60
N GLY A 291 22.41 -3.60 -3.33
CA GLY A 291 23.80 -3.34 -2.94
C GLY A 291 24.43 -2.14 -3.64
N GLY A 292 23.64 -1.13 -4.02
CA GLY A 292 24.12 0.12 -4.60
C GLY A 292 24.11 1.26 -3.60
#